data_5e463a1a7145888ffc4a0d9f9abae8a2
#
_entry.id   5e463a1a7145888ffc4a0d9f9abae8a2
#
_cell.length_a   1.000
_cell.length_b   1.000
_cell.length_c   1.000
_cell.angle_alpha   90.00
_cell.angle_beta   90.00
_cell.angle_gamma   90.00
#
_symmetry.space_group_name_H-M   'P 1'
#
loop_
_entity.id
_entity.type
_entity.pdbx_description
1 polymer ?
#
loop_
_entity_poly.entity_id
_entity_poly.type
_entity_poly.pdbx_seq_one_letter_code
_entity_poly.pdbx_strand_id
1 'polypeptide(L)'
;MKIEINQTTLIDQVEDSLLTYFKKNDLRCGDSIPNENNLAAELGVARSVVREALSRLKMMGLIHARPRKGMVLTEPSILGGMKRVIDPRVLSEETILDLLDFRIALEIGISSDIFRKITPKDIEELSEIVKMGIVFENNEYALDRKSVV
;
A
#
# COMPACT_ATOMS: atom_id res chain seq x y z
N MET A 1 0.21 -0.25 -38.78
CA MET A 1 0.31 -0.26 -37.29
C MET A 1 -1.12 -0.39 -36.78
N LYS A 2 -1.53 -1.60 -36.31
CA LYS A 2 -2.84 -1.79 -35.68
C LYS A 2 -2.71 -1.34 -34.24
N ILE A 3 -3.43 -0.31 -33.86
CA ILE A 3 -3.60 0.11 -32.47
C ILE A 3 -4.65 -0.86 -31.89
N GLU A 4 -4.22 -1.83 -31.07
CA GLU A 4 -5.13 -2.62 -30.27
C GLU A 4 -5.70 -1.73 -29.17
N ILE A 5 -6.99 -1.47 -29.27
CA ILE A 5 -7.75 -0.83 -28.19
C ILE A 5 -7.78 -1.84 -27.05
N ASN A 6 -7.23 -1.46 -25.91
CA ASN A 6 -7.19 -2.24 -24.69
C ASN A 6 -8.64 -2.54 -24.25
N GLN A 7 -9.16 -3.73 -24.58
CA GLN A 7 -10.46 -4.17 -24.09
C GLN A 7 -10.30 -4.46 -22.60
N THR A 8 -10.99 -3.70 -21.77
CA THR A 8 -11.08 -3.97 -20.32
C THR A 8 -11.50 -5.42 -20.11
N THR A 9 -10.69 -6.16 -19.35
CA THR A 9 -11.01 -7.58 -19.08
C THR A 9 -12.25 -7.67 -18.19
N LEU A 10 -12.91 -8.83 -18.21
CA LEU A 10 -14.04 -9.06 -17.29
C LEU A 10 -13.65 -8.83 -15.83
N ILE A 11 -12.41 -9.12 -15.48
CA ILE A 11 -11.88 -8.92 -14.12
C ILE A 11 -11.79 -7.43 -13.80
N ASP A 12 -11.32 -6.59 -14.73
CA ASP A 12 -11.26 -5.15 -14.55
C ASP A 12 -12.66 -4.54 -14.36
N GLN A 13 -13.64 -5.02 -15.14
CA GLN A 13 -15.04 -4.60 -15.00
C GLN A 13 -15.63 -5.01 -13.64
N VAL A 14 -15.31 -6.20 -13.16
CA VAL A 14 -15.76 -6.68 -11.84
C VAL A 14 -15.09 -5.90 -10.72
N GLU A 15 -13.81 -5.53 -10.87
CA GLU A 15 -13.08 -4.69 -9.92
C GLU A 15 -13.75 -3.32 -9.77
N ASP A 16 -14.04 -2.64 -10.88
CA ASP A 16 -14.77 -1.36 -10.89
C ASP A 16 -16.17 -1.49 -10.30
N SER A 17 -16.85 -2.60 -10.61
CA SER A 17 -18.18 -2.90 -10.07
C SER A 17 -18.15 -3.12 -8.56
N LEU A 18 -17.10 -3.77 -8.03
CA LEU A 18 -16.91 -3.95 -6.59
C LEU A 18 -16.67 -2.61 -5.90
N LEU A 19 -15.82 -1.74 -6.44
CA LEU A 19 -15.58 -0.41 -5.89
C LEU A 19 -16.86 0.43 -5.89
N THR A 20 -17.64 0.35 -6.98
CA THR A 20 -18.94 1.01 -7.08
C THR A 20 -19.94 0.46 -6.06
N TYR A 21 -19.95 -0.85 -5.87
CA TYR A 21 -20.79 -1.54 -4.89
C TYR A 21 -20.46 -1.07 -3.46
N PHE A 22 -19.15 -0.99 -3.11
CA PHE A 22 -18.73 -0.53 -1.78
C PHE A 22 -19.20 0.90 -1.53
N LYS A 23 -19.03 1.79 -2.51
CA LYS A 23 -19.48 3.17 -2.43
C LYS A 23 -21.00 3.29 -2.31
N LYS A 24 -21.77 2.53 -3.11
CA LYS A 24 -23.24 2.56 -3.13
C LYS A 24 -23.85 2.07 -1.82
N ASN A 25 -23.18 1.14 -1.14
CA ASN A 25 -23.63 0.59 0.14
C ASN A 25 -23.02 1.35 1.34
N ASP A 26 -22.39 2.52 1.13
CA ASP A 26 -21.77 3.35 2.15
C ASP A 26 -20.77 2.59 3.05
N LEU A 27 -20.08 1.58 2.49
CA LEU A 27 -19.07 0.83 3.23
C LEU A 27 -17.87 1.72 3.53
N ARG A 28 -17.49 1.75 4.80
CA ARG A 28 -16.35 2.54 5.31
C ARG A 28 -15.17 1.64 5.66
N CYS A 29 -14.01 2.26 5.82
CA CYS A 29 -12.83 1.54 6.31
C CYS A 29 -13.10 0.89 7.65
N GLY A 30 -12.85 -0.42 7.74
CA GLY A 30 -13.15 -1.26 8.90
C GLY A 30 -14.44 -2.08 8.77
N ASP A 31 -15.31 -1.78 7.81
CA ASP A 31 -16.51 -2.55 7.57
C ASP A 31 -16.21 -3.87 6.86
N SER A 32 -16.98 -4.90 7.21
CA SER A 32 -16.89 -6.20 6.57
C SER A 32 -17.56 -6.15 5.20
N ILE A 33 -16.88 -6.68 4.18
CA ILE A 33 -17.47 -6.87 2.86
C ILE A 33 -18.16 -8.24 2.75
N PRO A 34 -19.18 -8.37 1.92
CA PRO A 34 -19.81 -9.66 1.69
C PRO A 34 -18.81 -10.71 1.19
N ASN A 35 -19.12 -11.98 1.42
CA ASN A 35 -18.27 -13.06 0.96
C ASN A 35 -18.31 -13.23 -0.57
N GLU A 36 -17.33 -13.96 -1.11
CA GLU A 36 -17.20 -14.19 -2.56
C GLU A 36 -18.48 -14.73 -3.22
N ASN A 37 -19.23 -15.60 -2.53
CA ASN A 37 -20.44 -16.21 -3.09
C ASN A 37 -21.57 -15.18 -3.23
N ASN A 38 -21.75 -14.33 -2.21
CA ASN A 38 -22.77 -13.29 -2.23
C ASN A 38 -22.45 -12.24 -3.29
N LEU A 39 -21.19 -11.80 -3.38
CA LEU A 39 -20.76 -10.85 -4.40
C LEU A 39 -20.89 -11.42 -5.81
N ALA A 40 -20.59 -12.71 -6.02
CA ALA A 40 -20.74 -13.38 -7.30
C ALA A 40 -22.22 -13.45 -7.73
N ALA A 41 -23.10 -13.77 -6.79
CA ALA A 41 -24.54 -13.79 -7.05
C ALA A 41 -25.08 -12.40 -7.39
N GLU A 42 -24.64 -11.37 -6.68
CA GLU A 42 -25.10 -9.99 -6.86
C GLU A 42 -24.59 -9.36 -8.16
N LEU A 43 -23.33 -9.65 -8.53
CA LEU A 43 -22.72 -9.16 -9.77
C LEU A 43 -23.05 -10.03 -11.00
N GLY A 44 -23.67 -11.20 -10.81
CA GLY A 44 -24.03 -12.12 -11.90
C GLY A 44 -22.82 -12.72 -12.62
N VAL A 45 -21.69 -12.92 -11.93
CA VAL A 45 -20.45 -13.44 -12.49
C VAL A 45 -19.96 -14.69 -11.74
N ALA A 46 -19.03 -15.43 -12.35
CA ALA A 46 -18.46 -16.61 -11.71
C ALA A 46 -17.65 -16.20 -10.44
N ARG A 47 -17.75 -17.01 -9.39
CA ARG A 47 -17.01 -16.82 -8.14
C ARG A 47 -15.49 -16.67 -8.33
N SER A 48 -14.92 -17.39 -9.32
CA SER A 48 -13.48 -17.31 -9.63
C SER A 48 -13.06 -15.90 -10.08
N VAL A 49 -13.90 -15.22 -10.86
CA VAL A 49 -13.68 -13.86 -11.33
C VAL A 49 -13.73 -12.87 -10.17
N VAL A 50 -14.74 -13.00 -9.28
CA VAL A 50 -14.83 -12.18 -8.07
C VAL A 50 -13.62 -12.38 -7.16
N ARG A 51 -13.18 -13.62 -6.97
CA ARG A 51 -11.99 -13.92 -6.16
C ARG A 51 -10.75 -13.25 -6.71
N GLU A 52 -10.57 -13.26 -8.02
CA GLU A 52 -9.43 -12.62 -8.66
C GLU A 52 -9.47 -11.10 -8.51
N ALA A 53 -10.62 -10.47 -8.76
CA ALA A 53 -10.82 -9.04 -8.54
C ALA A 53 -10.55 -8.65 -7.07
N LEU A 54 -11.10 -9.39 -6.11
CA LEU A 54 -10.83 -9.17 -4.68
C LEU A 54 -9.35 -9.38 -4.32
N SER A 55 -8.66 -10.31 -4.98
CA SER A 55 -7.22 -10.50 -4.79
C SER A 55 -6.42 -9.29 -5.25
N ARG A 56 -6.79 -8.66 -6.37
CA ARG A 56 -6.17 -7.42 -6.85
C ARG A 56 -6.42 -6.26 -5.89
N LEU A 57 -7.66 -6.07 -5.42
CA LEU A 57 -8.00 -5.05 -4.43
C LEU A 57 -7.23 -5.27 -3.10
N LYS A 58 -7.01 -6.53 -2.73
CA LYS A 58 -6.18 -6.89 -1.57
C LYS A 58 -4.71 -6.55 -1.78
N MET A 59 -4.16 -6.79 -2.98
CA MET A 59 -2.78 -6.38 -3.32
C MET A 59 -2.60 -4.86 -3.26
N MET A 60 -3.60 -4.10 -3.68
CA MET A 60 -3.63 -2.64 -3.58
C MET A 60 -3.82 -2.12 -2.15
N GLY A 61 -4.13 -3.01 -1.19
CA GLY A 61 -4.34 -2.64 0.21
C GLY A 61 -5.72 -2.06 0.52
N LEU A 62 -6.65 -2.13 -0.43
CA LEU A 62 -8.04 -1.70 -0.24
C LEU A 62 -8.87 -2.69 0.59
N ILE A 63 -8.45 -3.94 0.65
CA ILE A 63 -9.10 -5.02 1.39
C ILE A 63 -8.08 -5.79 2.19
N HIS A 64 -8.42 -6.13 3.44
CA HIS A 64 -7.65 -7.02 4.30
C HIS A 64 -8.50 -8.15 4.86
N ALA A 65 -7.93 -9.36 4.96
CA ALA A 65 -8.56 -10.46 5.69
C ALA A 65 -8.31 -10.27 7.20
N ARG A 66 -9.35 -10.26 8.02
CA ARG A 66 -9.26 -10.24 9.48
C ARG A 66 -9.84 -11.52 10.09
N PRO A 67 -9.17 -12.13 11.06
CA PRO A 67 -9.72 -13.29 11.77
C PRO A 67 -11.12 -12.98 12.31
N ARG A 68 -12.04 -13.90 12.14
CA ARG A 68 -13.45 -13.83 12.59
C ARG A 68 -14.32 -12.76 11.91
N LYS A 69 -13.75 -11.77 11.23
CA LYS A 69 -14.48 -10.70 10.50
C LYS A 69 -14.53 -10.92 8.99
N GLY A 70 -13.77 -11.90 8.46
CA GLY A 70 -13.67 -12.09 7.02
C GLY A 70 -12.85 -10.98 6.34
N MET A 71 -13.27 -10.57 5.17
CA MET A 71 -12.65 -9.47 4.44
C MET A 71 -13.24 -8.14 4.89
N VAL A 72 -12.39 -7.16 5.14
CA VAL A 72 -12.76 -5.81 5.56
C VAL A 72 -12.16 -4.78 4.61
N LEU A 73 -12.91 -3.70 4.38
CA LEU A 73 -12.44 -2.55 3.62
C LEU A 73 -11.38 -1.81 4.43
N THR A 74 -10.32 -1.37 3.78
CA THR A 74 -9.21 -0.63 4.41
C THR A 74 -8.80 0.55 3.55
N GLU A 75 -8.23 1.56 4.19
CA GLU A 75 -7.64 2.66 3.46
C GLU A 75 -6.26 2.26 2.94
N PRO A 76 -6.00 2.40 1.62
CA PRO A 76 -4.71 2.03 1.06
C PRO A 76 -3.65 3.00 1.58
N SER A 77 -2.58 2.46 2.14
CA SER A 77 -1.39 3.25 2.44
C SER A 77 -0.57 3.41 1.17
N ILE A 78 -0.45 4.64 0.68
CA ILE A 78 0.39 4.95 -0.49
C ILE A 78 1.82 4.48 -0.24
N LEU A 79 2.38 4.80 0.94
CA LEU A 79 3.72 4.39 1.33
C LEU A 79 3.83 2.87 1.53
N GLY A 80 2.78 2.22 2.05
CA GLY A 80 2.73 0.76 2.21
C GLY A 80 2.65 0.03 0.87
N GLY A 81 1.99 0.60 -0.12
CA GLY A 81 1.97 0.11 -1.50
C GLY A 81 3.35 0.20 -2.14
N MET A 82 3.99 1.36 -2.05
CA MET A 82 5.35 1.58 -2.56
C MET A 82 6.35 0.62 -1.93
N LYS A 83 6.30 0.39 -0.61
CA LYS A 83 7.21 -0.53 0.09
C LYS A 83 7.17 -1.97 -0.46
N ARG A 84 6.04 -2.41 -1.01
CA ARG A 84 5.91 -3.75 -1.61
C ARG A 84 6.49 -3.83 -3.02
N VAL A 85 6.47 -2.73 -3.75
CA VAL A 85 7.00 -2.64 -5.11
C VAL A 85 8.50 -2.41 -5.10
N ILE A 86 9.02 -1.75 -4.07
CA ILE A 86 10.43 -1.43 -3.88
C ILE A 86 11.13 -2.60 -3.17
N ASP A 87 11.32 -3.71 -3.89
CA ASP A 87 12.20 -4.80 -3.41
C ASP A 87 13.57 -4.65 -4.08
N PRO A 88 14.64 -4.33 -3.34
CA PRO A 88 15.97 -4.11 -3.92
C PRO A 88 16.50 -5.30 -4.71
N ARG A 89 15.99 -6.52 -4.46
CA ARG A 89 16.40 -7.73 -5.17
C ARG A 89 15.87 -7.82 -6.59
N VAL A 90 14.87 -7.00 -6.93
CA VAL A 90 14.18 -7.03 -8.24
C VAL A 90 14.41 -5.74 -9.03
N LEU A 91 14.85 -4.67 -8.36
CA LEU A 91 15.06 -3.36 -8.97
C LEU A 91 16.43 -3.29 -9.62
N SER A 92 16.51 -2.64 -10.77
CA SER A 92 17.78 -2.23 -11.39
C SER A 92 18.44 -1.11 -10.59
N GLU A 93 19.76 -0.97 -10.72
CA GLU A 93 20.50 0.15 -10.10
C GLU A 93 19.93 1.52 -10.54
N GLU A 94 19.57 1.65 -11.81
CA GLU A 94 18.95 2.87 -12.35
C GLU A 94 17.63 3.19 -11.63
N THR A 95 16.77 2.21 -11.44
CA THR A 95 15.50 2.41 -10.71
C THR A 95 15.72 2.77 -9.25
N ILE A 96 16.78 2.24 -8.62
CA ILE A 96 17.13 2.59 -7.24
C ILE A 96 17.58 4.06 -7.17
N LEU A 97 18.36 4.53 -8.12
CA LEU A 97 18.79 5.94 -8.21
C LEU A 97 17.58 6.86 -8.42
N ASP A 98 16.69 6.53 -9.35
CA ASP A 98 15.45 7.28 -9.59
C ASP A 98 14.59 7.39 -8.32
N LEU A 99 14.50 6.32 -7.54
CA LEU A 99 13.77 6.31 -6.26
C LEU A 99 14.45 7.20 -5.20
N LEU A 100 15.78 7.23 -5.16
CA LEU A 100 16.53 8.12 -4.28
C LEU A 100 16.32 9.58 -4.67
N ASP A 101 16.36 9.89 -5.95
CA ASP A 101 16.10 11.24 -6.46
C ASP A 101 14.66 11.69 -6.16
N PHE A 102 13.68 10.79 -6.36
CA PHE A 102 12.30 11.03 -5.97
C PHE A 102 12.16 11.30 -4.46
N ARG A 103 12.83 10.52 -3.61
CA ARG A 103 12.85 10.70 -2.18
C ARG A 103 13.41 12.07 -1.79
N ILE A 104 14.56 12.45 -2.38
CA ILE A 104 15.19 13.74 -2.13
C ILE A 104 14.27 14.89 -2.53
N ALA A 105 13.66 14.80 -3.72
CA ALA A 105 12.71 15.81 -4.20
C ALA A 105 11.49 15.95 -3.26
N LEU A 106 10.97 14.82 -2.75
CA LEU A 106 9.87 14.79 -1.80
C LEU A 106 10.28 15.42 -0.46
N GLU A 107 11.43 15.02 0.10
CA GLU A 107 11.93 15.54 1.36
C GLU A 107 12.18 17.06 1.32
N ILE A 108 12.75 17.57 0.22
CA ILE A 108 12.89 19.01 -0.01
C ILE A 108 11.53 19.69 -0.11
N GLY A 109 10.59 19.11 -0.87
CA GLY A 109 9.26 19.68 -1.10
C GLY A 109 8.43 19.83 0.18
N ILE A 110 8.53 18.87 1.11
CA ILE A 110 7.76 18.88 2.37
C ILE A 110 8.47 19.58 3.52
N SER A 111 9.76 19.92 3.37
CA SER A 111 10.57 20.49 4.46
C SER A 111 9.94 21.74 5.09
N SER A 112 9.48 22.69 4.29
CA SER A 112 8.82 23.91 4.77
C SER A 112 7.53 23.63 5.55
N ASP A 113 6.80 22.60 5.16
CA ASP A 113 5.58 22.17 5.84
C ASP A 113 5.88 21.49 7.18
N ILE A 114 6.94 20.70 7.25
CA ILE A 114 7.45 20.09 8.48
C ILE A 114 7.83 21.19 9.47
N PHE A 115 8.68 22.14 9.06
CA PHE A 115 9.13 23.24 9.95
C PHE A 115 7.96 24.08 10.47
N ARG A 116 6.90 24.24 9.69
CA ARG A 116 5.73 25.00 10.10
C ARG A 116 4.81 24.23 11.08
N LYS A 117 4.77 22.91 10.98
CA LYS A 117 3.83 22.05 11.73
C LYS A 117 4.47 21.36 12.92
N ILE A 118 5.79 21.26 12.96
CA ILE A 118 6.52 20.54 14.02
C ILE A 118 6.24 21.16 15.39
N THR A 119 5.91 20.33 16.34
CA THR A 119 5.64 20.72 17.72
C THR A 119 6.83 20.36 18.63
N PRO A 120 6.93 20.99 19.84
CA PRO A 120 7.94 20.57 20.82
C PRO A 120 7.88 19.08 21.17
N LYS A 121 6.69 18.50 21.19
CA LYS A 121 6.50 17.06 21.43
C LYS A 121 7.09 16.20 20.32
N ASP A 122 6.90 16.59 19.07
CA ASP A 122 7.49 15.87 17.92
C ASP A 122 9.03 15.90 17.99
N ILE A 123 9.60 17.02 18.43
CA ILE A 123 11.07 17.17 18.62
C ILE A 123 11.57 16.23 19.73
N GLU A 124 10.83 16.11 20.83
CA GLU A 124 11.14 15.21 21.91
C GLU A 124 11.10 13.75 21.47
N GLU A 125 10.03 13.33 20.79
CA GLU A 125 9.89 12.00 20.23
C GLU A 125 11.02 11.67 19.22
N LEU A 126 11.34 12.60 18.33
CA LEU A 126 12.47 12.44 17.39
C LEU A 126 13.81 12.30 18.12
N SER A 127 14.01 13.08 19.19
CA SER A 127 15.24 13.00 20.01
C SER A 127 15.39 11.65 20.69
N GLU A 128 14.30 11.05 21.15
CA GLU A 128 14.30 9.69 21.72
C GLU A 128 14.63 8.63 20.66
N ILE A 129 14.07 8.75 19.46
CA ILE A 129 14.35 7.83 18.34
C ILE A 129 15.83 7.89 17.96
N VAL A 130 16.42 9.10 17.89
CA VAL A 130 17.84 9.28 17.59
C VAL A 130 18.72 8.65 18.68
N LYS A 131 18.38 8.84 19.96
CA LYS A 131 19.08 8.20 21.08
C LYS A 131 19.04 6.69 21.01
N MET A 132 17.85 6.10 20.70
CA MET A 132 17.71 4.66 20.49
C MET A 132 18.53 4.19 19.27
N GLY A 133 18.55 4.95 18.18
CA GLY A 133 19.34 4.65 16.99
C GLY A 133 20.85 4.60 17.28
N ILE A 134 21.37 5.53 18.08
CA ILE A 134 22.78 5.54 18.53
C ILE A 134 23.09 4.28 19.36
N VAL A 135 22.13 3.80 20.19
CA VAL A 135 22.30 2.56 20.97
C VAL A 135 22.38 1.34 20.04
N PHE A 136 21.63 1.33 18.93
CA PHE A 136 21.70 0.25 17.94
C PHE A 136 23.02 0.25 17.16
N GLU A 137 23.62 1.41 16.86
CA GLU A 137 24.92 1.50 16.18
C GLU A 137 26.09 0.97 17.04
N ASN A 138 25.97 1.04 18.37
CA ASN A 138 26.97 0.56 19.31
C ASN A 138 26.82 -0.92 19.70
N ASN A 139 25.78 -1.61 19.26
CA ASN A 139 25.55 -3.04 19.50
C ASN A 139 25.90 -3.87 18.25
N GLU A 140 26.38 -5.11 18.45
CA GLU A 140 26.77 -6.06 17.39
C GLU A 140 25.68 -6.32 16.32
N TYR A 141 24.42 -5.97 16.57
CA TYR A 141 23.33 -5.99 15.60
C TYR A 141 23.43 -4.92 14.51
N ALA A 142 24.29 -3.92 14.65
CA ALA A 142 24.58 -2.93 13.61
C ALA A 142 25.43 -3.53 12.47
N LEU A 143 26.11 -4.62 12.70
CA LEU A 143 26.95 -5.30 11.71
C LEU A 143 26.13 -6.04 10.65
N ASP A 144 24.89 -6.44 10.97
CA ASP A 144 24.01 -7.16 10.03
C ASP A 144 23.38 -6.24 8.97
N ARG A 145 23.40 -4.91 9.20
CA ARG A 145 22.96 -3.93 8.18
C ARG A 145 24.04 -3.60 7.14
N LYS A 146 25.31 -3.90 7.42
CA LYS A 146 26.42 -3.68 6.48
C LYS A 146 26.64 -4.85 5.52
N SER A 147 25.96 -5.98 5.74
CA SER A 147 26.03 -7.14 4.87
C SER A 147 24.90 -7.18 3.83
N VAL A 148 24.08 -6.14 3.72
CA VAL A 148 23.03 -5.98 2.71
C VAL A 148 23.32 -4.70 1.92
N VAL A 149 24.45 -4.70 1.24
CA VAL A 149 24.80 -3.80 0.13
C VAL A 149 25.32 -4.67 -1.01
#